data_469a1e25047d3db5b41e84db3dacdaa1
#
_entry.id   469a1e25047d3db5b41e84db3dacdaa1
#
_cell.length_a   1.000
_cell.length_b   1.000
_cell.length_c   1.000
_cell.angle_alpha   90.00
_cell.angle_beta   90.00
_cell.angle_gamma   90.00
#
_symmetry.space_group_name_H-M   'P 1'
#
loop_
_entity.id
_entity.type
_entity.pdbx_description
1 polymer ?
#
loop_
_entity_poly.entity_id
_entity_poly.type
_entity_poly.pdbx_seq_one_letter_code
_entity_poly.pdbx_strand_id
1 'polypeptide(L)'
;MADETSSATLDGRWTQIRAHKRVIAKVKLMVEWEENNKRQSVKAFTMDVSHSGCLAVVGADLKLAQEVRLIHRESGSATDARVVWKDPRTWDVGLELLKPDAGFWKL
;
A
#
# COMPACT_ATOMS: atom_id res chain seq x y z
N MET A 1 20.42 -13.36 -4.13
CA MET A 1 20.07 -13.27 -3.82
C MET A 1 19.30 -13.28 -3.13
N ALA A 2 18.98 -13.20 -2.83
CA ALA A 2 18.21 -13.14 -2.42
C ALA A 2 17.66 -12.90 -1.38
N ASP A 3 17.18 -12.59 -0.98
CA ASP A 3 16.71 -12.24 -0.03
C ASP A 3 15.38 -12.18 -0.11
N GLU A 4 14.90 -12.32 -1.05
CA GLU A 4 13.60 -12.39 -1.13
C GLU A 4 12.98 -13.33 -0.24
N THR A 5 13.61 -14.25 0.22
CA THR A 5 13.06 -15.21 1.16
C THR A 5 12.65 -14.59 2.46
N SER A 6 13.10 -13.36 2.74
CA SER A 6 12.72 -12.69 3.98
C SER A 6 11.44 -11.88 3.84
N SER A 7 10.88 -11.77 2.64
CA SER A 7 9.68 -10.97 2.40
C SER A 7 8.46 -11.83 2.28
N ALA A 8 7.33 -11.34 2.76
CA ALA A 8 6.04 -12.00 2.59
C ALA A 8 5.36 -11.41 1.36
N THR A 9 5.03 -12.26 0.39
CA THR A 9 4.45 -11.85 -0.88
C THR A 9 3.19 -12.66 -1.15
N LEU A 10 2.17 -12.03 -1.71
CA LEU A 10 0.90 -12.65 -2.03
C LEU A 10 0.80 -12.89 -3.53
N ASP A 11 0.84 -14.17 -3.95
CA ASP A 11 0.55 -14.58 -5.33
C ASP A 11 1.35 -13.83 -6.39
N GLY A 12 2.56 -13.40 -6.05
CA GLY A 12 3.39 -12.69 -7.01
C GLY A 12 2.90 -11.30 -7.36
N ARG A 13 1.90 -10.78 -6.66
CA ARG A 13 1.36 -9.46 -6.98
C ARG A 13 2.37 -8.36 -6.74
N TRP A 14 3.24 -8.55 -5.76
CA TRP A 14 4.30 -7.59 -5.53
C TRP A 14 5.19 -7.43 -6.77
N THR A 15 5.48 -8.54 -7.44
CA THR A 15 6.28 -8.50 -8.66
C THR A 15 5.56 -7.71 -9.74
N GLN A 16 4.23 -7.88 -9.87
CA GLN A 16 3.47 -7.11 -10.84
C GLN A 16 3.53 -5.63 -10.56
N ILE A 17 3.39 -5.23 -9.30
CA ILE A 17 3.48 -3.82 -8.94
C ILE A 17 4.86 -3.28 -9.31
N ARG A 18 5.91 -4.04 -9.04
CA ARG A 18 7.26 -3.59 -9.33
C ARG A 18 7.55 -3.53 -10.82
N ALA A 19 6.81 -4.29 -11.64
CA ALA A 19 7.00 -4.28 -13.07
C ALA A 19 6.47 -3.01 -13.72
N HIS A 20 5.52 -2.32 -13.06
CA HIS A 20 5.01 -1.06 -13.58
C HIS A 20 5.99 0.06 -13.27
N LYS A 21 6.00 1.07 -14.12
CA LYS A 21 6.84 2.23 -13.90
C LYS A 21 6.51 2.85 -12.55
N ARG A 22 7.53 3.03 -11.72
CA ARG A 22 7.36 3.60 -10.39
C ARG A 22 7.98 4.99 -10.35
N VAL A 23 7.33 5.86 -9.57
CA VAL A 23 7.81 7.21 -9.35
C VAL A 23 8.08 7.35 -7.87
N ILE A 24 9.27 7.82 -7.52
CA ILE A 24 9.60 8.09 -6.13
C ILE A 24 8.84 9.33 -5.71
N ALA A 25 7.89 9.16 -4.80
CA ALA A 25 7.03 10.26 -4.37
C ALA A 25 6.50 9.98 -2.98
N LYS A 26 6.47 11.01 -2.15
CA LYS A 26 5.90 10.92 -0.81
C LYS A 26 4.50 11.50 -0.86
N VAL A 27 3.51 10.62 -0.88
CA VAL A 27 2.10 11.01 -0.87
C VAL A 27 1.55 10.70 0.51
N LYS A 28 0.96 11.69 1.15
CA LYS A 28 0.38 11.52 2.50
C LYS A 28 -0.97 10.86 2.37
N LEU A 29 -1.14 9.78 3.12
CA LEU A 29 -2.36 8.98 3.09
C LEU A 29 -2.93 8.80 4.48
N MET A 30 -4.23 8.51 4.54
CA MET A 30 -4.85 7.90 5.69
C MET A 30 -5.24 6.50 5.26
N VAL A 31 -4.92 5.50 6.07
CA VAL A 31 -5.26 4.11 5.78
C VAL A 31 -6.33 3.70 6.77
N GLU A 32 -7.46 3.20 6.26
CA GLU A 32 -8.59 2.80 7.07
C GLU A 32 -8.93 1.34 6.83
N TRP A 33 -9.36 0.66 7.88
CA TRP A 33 -9.85 -0.72 7.76
C TRP A 33 -10.77 -1.01 8.92
N GLU A 34 -11.45 -2.16 8.87
CA GLU A 34 -12.27 -2.61 9.98
C GLU A 34 -11.63 -3.79 10.67
N GLU A 35 -11.69 -3.78 11.99
CA GLU A 35 -11.14 -4.85 12.79
C GLU A 35 -12.06 -5.02 13.99
N ASN A 36 -12.59 -6.22 14.17
CA ASN A 36 -13.51 -6.51 15.29
C ASN A 36 -14.70 -5.56 15.29
N ASN A 37 -15.24 -5.28 14.10
CA ASN A 37 -16.39 -4.39 13.90
C ASN A 37 -16.10 -2.94 14.28
N LYS A 38 -14.82 -2.57 14.39
CA LYS A 38 -14.45 -1.19 14.68
C LYS A 38 -13.61 -0.65 13.54
N ARG A 39 -13.86 0.60 13.18
CA ARG A 39 -13.07 1.26 12.16
C ARG A 39 -11.75 1.71 12.76
N GLN A 40 -10.68 1.34 12.09
CA GLN A 40 -9.33 1.75 12.46
C GLN A 40 -8.82 2.69 11.38
N SER A 41 -7.98 3.64 11.77
CA SER A 41 -7.31 4.49 10.79
C SER A 41 -5.95 4.90 11.31
N VAL A 42 -5.03 5.10 10.38
CA VAL A 42 -3.67 5.49 10.72
C VAL A 42 -3.10 6.31 9.59
N LYS A 43 -2.27 7.28 9.93
CA LYS A 43 -1.57 8.07 8.93
C LYS A 43 -0.45 7.24 8.31
N ALA A 44 -0.22 7.45 7.03
CA ALA A 44 0.81 6.76 6.29
C ALA A 44 1.35 7.68 5.21
N PHE A 45 2.46 7.28 4.60
CA PHE A 45 2.96 7.99 3.43
C PHE A 45 3.65 6.98 2.52
N THR A 46 3.68 7.31 1.23
CA THR A 46 4.31 6.44 0.25
C THR A 46 5.79 6.73 0.13
N MET A 47 6.54 5.73 -0.32
CA MET A 47 7.93 5.89 -0.73
C MET A 47 8.02 5.94 -2.25
N ASP A 48 7.20 5.16 -2.93
CA ASP A 48 7.04 5.26 -4.37
C ASP A 48 5.63 4.84 -4.73
N VAL A 49 5.22 5.24 -5.91
CA VAL A 49 3.88 4.96 -6.40
C VAL A 49 3.95 4.52 -7.85
N SER A 50 2.92 3.81 -8.30
CA SER A 50 2.78 3.39 -9.68
C SER A 50 1.30 3.37 -10.04
N HIS A 51 1.04 3.06 -11.30
CA HIS A 51 -0.33 2.90 -11.79
C HIS A 51 -1.10 1.85 -10.97
N SER A 52 -0.43 0.83 -10.48
CA SER A 52 -1.11 -0.29 -9.83
C SER A 52 -0.98 -0.30 -8.32
N GLY A 53 -0.20 0.57 -7.72
CA GLY A 53 -0.05 0.54 -6.28
C GLY A 53 1.08 1.39 -5.76
N CYS A 54 1.55 1.07 -4.55
CA CYS A 54 2.60 1.84 -3.92
C CYS A 54 3.34 1.00 -2.89
N LEU A 55 4.51 1.50 -2.51
CA LEU A 55 5.22 1.05 -1.32
C LEU A 55 5.01 2.13 -0.27
N ALA A 56 4.51 1.76 0.89
CA ALA A 56 4.11 2.72 1.91
C ALA A 56 4.67 2.38 3.28
N VAL A 57 4.92 3.42 4.04
CA VAL A 57 5.24 3.31 5.47
C VAL A 57 3.94 3.54 6.22
N VAL A 58 3.49 2.52 6.94
CA VAL A 58 2.22 2.55 7.64
C VAL A 58 2.48 2.28 9.11
N GLY A 59 1.93 3.10 9.99
CA GLY A 59 2.17 2.97 11.41
C GLY A 59 1.34 1.89 12.08
N ALA A 60 1.07 0.79 11.39
CA ALA A 60 0.28 -0.30 11.93
C ALA A 60 0.72 -1.60 11.28
N ASP A 61 0.48 -2.71 11.98
CA ASP A 61 0.85 -4.04 11.49
C ASP A 61 -0.29 -4.60 10.66
N LEU A 62 -0.30 -4.25 9.38
CA LEU A 62 -1.28 -4.76 8.44
C LEU A 62 -0.91 -6.19 8.03
N LYS A 63 -1.89 -6.97 7.65
CA LYS A 63 -1.68 -8.37 7.29
C LYS A 63 -1.75 -8.56 5.79
N LEU A 64 -1.04 -9.56 5.28
CA LEU A 64 -1.15 -9.91 3.86
C LEU A 64 -2.60 -10.21 3.51
N ALA A 65 -2.99 -9.79 2.32
CA ALA A 65 -4.33 -9.96 1.78
C ALA A 65 -5.38 -9.07 2.45
N GLN A 66 -5.00 -8.29 3.46
CA GLN A 66 -5.94 -7.38 4.11
C GLN A 66 -6.32 -6.28 3.14
N GLU A 67 -7.63 -6.01 3.05
CA GLU A 67 -8.11 -4.89 2.25
C GLU A 67 -8.22 -3.66 3.12
N VAL A 68 -7.83 -2.52 2.56
CA VAL A 68 -7.85 -1.25 3.26
C VAL A 68 -8.35 -0.18 2.32
N ARG A 69 -8.81 0.91 2.88
CA ARG A 69 -9.17 2.09 2.11
C ARG A 69 -8.05 3.10 2.25
N LEU A 70 -7.59 3.63 1.13
CA LEU A 70 -6.59 4.68 1.12
C LEU A 70 -7.29 6.01 0.85
N ILE A 71 -6.96 7.01 1.65
CA ILE A 71 -7.49 8.35 1.48
C ILE A 71 -6.31 9.28 1.25
N HIS A 72 -6.35 10.00 0.13
CA HIS A 72 -5.35 11.01 -0.18
C HIS A 72 -5.61 12.20 0.73
N ARG A 73 -4.66 12.49 1.63
CA ARG A 73 -4.95 13.42 2.71
C ARG A 73 -5.18 14.84 2.25
N GLU A 74 -4.57 15.24 1.14
CA GLU A 74 -4.75 16.61 0.67
C GLU A 74 -6.01 16.80 -0.15
N SER A 75 -6.37 15.81 -0.97
CA SER A 75 -7.52 15.96 -1.85
C SER A 75 -8.79 15.36 -1.29
N GLY A 76 -8.67 14.41 -0.36
CA GLY A 76 -9.81 13.67 0.15
C GLY A 76 -10.26 12.53 -0.74
N SER A 77 -9.62 12.32 -1.87
CA SER A 77 -9.96 11.18 -2.75
C SER A 77 -9.67 9.87 -2.04
N ALA A 78 -10.46 8.85 -2.31
CA ALA A 78 -10.32 7.56 -1.67
C ALA A 78 -10.34 6.44 -2.70
N THR A 79 -9.63 5.36 -2.40
CA THR A 79 -9.65 4.17 -3.23
C THR A 79 -9.39 2.96 -2.35
N ASP A 80 -9.69 1.78 -2.86
CA ASP A 80 -9.48 0.55 -2.10
C ASP A 80 -8.21 -0.14 -2.57
N ALA A 81 -7.53 -0.79 -1.63
CA ALA A 81 -6.28 -1.45 -1.90
C ALA A 81 -6.17 -2.72 -1.07
N ARG A 82 -5.19 -3.54 -1.40
CA ARG A 82 -4.92 -4.79 -0.71
C ARG A 82 -3.44 -4.87 -0.40
N VAL A 83 -3.11 -5.38 0.78
CA VAL A 83 -1.73 -5.59 1.17
C VAL A 83 -1.22 -6.81 0.43
N VAL A 84 -0.19 -6.66 -0.41
CA VAL A 84 0.36 -7.75 -1.20
C VAL A 84 1.81 -8.07 -0.85
N TRP A 85 2.40 -7.25 -0.02
CA TRP A 85 3.77 -7.46 0.45
C TRP A 85 3.94 -6.73 1.77
N LYS A 86 4.76 -7.26 2.66
CA LYS A 86 5.10 -6.53 3.88
C LYS A 86 6.51 -6.92 4.31
N ASP A 87 7.18 -5.98 4.95
CA ASP A 87 8.47 -6.22 5.58
C ASP A 87 8.19 -6.45 7.06
N PRO A 88 8.44 -7.66 7.57
CA PRO A 88 8.11 -7.95 8.97
C PRO A 88 8.95 -7.17 9.96
N ARG A 89 10.06 -6.56 9.53
CA ARG A 89 10.93 -5.82 10.42
C ARG A 89 10.54 -4.36 10.55
N THR A 90 9.96 -3.77 9.50
CA THR A 90 9.71 -2.33 9.45
C THR A 90 8.26 -1.98 9.33
N TRP A 91 7.39 -2.96 8.99
CA TRP A 91 5.97 -2.75 8.73
C TRP A 91 5.71 -1.97 7.45
N ASP A 92 6.76 -1.76 6.63
CA ASP A 92 6.51 -1.21 5.30
C ASP A 92 5.68 -2.21 4.51
N VAL A 93 4.78 -1.71 3.68
CA VAL A 93 3.88 -2.58 2.94
C VAL A 93 3.82 -2.19 1.49
N GLY A 94 3.62 -3.20 0.65
CA GLY A 94 3.25 -2.99 -0.74
C GLY A 94 1.73 -3.07 -0.83
N LEU A 95 1.13 -2.05 -1.41
CA LEU A 95 -0.32 -1.96 -1.56
C LEU A 95 -0.67 -1.98 -3.04
N GLU A 96 -1.56 -2.89 -3.41
CA GLU A 96 -2.08 -2.99 -4.77
C GLU A 96 -3.44 -2.33 -4.80
N LEU A 97 -3.64 -1.37 -5.69
CA LEU A 97 -4.95 -0.76 -5.86
C LEU A 97 -5.89 -1.80 -6.49
N LEU A 98 -7.09 -1.94 -5.95
CA LEU A 98 -8.06 -2.87 -6.52
C LEU A 98 -8.49 -2.42 -7.91
N LYS A 99 -8.50 -1.10 -8.15
CA LYS A 99 -8.71 -0.53 -9.48
C LYS A 99 -7.51 0.34 -9.80
N PRO A 100 -6.65 -0.09 -10.71
CA PRO A 100 -5.47 0.72 -11.05
C PRO A 100 -5.86 2.13 -11.46
N ASP A 101 -5.15 3.11 -10.89
CA ASP A 101 -5.50 4.52 -11.11
C ASP A 101 -4.29 5.38 -10.78
N ALA A 102 -3.51 5.71 -11.79
CA ALA A 102 -2.34 6.56 -11.59
C ALA A 102 -2.74 7.95 -11.11
N GLY A 103 -3.94 8.39 -11.43
CA GLY A 103 -4.40 9.72 -11.03
C GLY A 103 -4.72 9.85 -9.56
N PHE A 104 -4.89 8.72 -8.86
CA PHE A 104 -5.17 8.78 -7.42
C PHE A 104 -4.08 9.52 -6.66
N TRP A 105 -2.83 9.38 -7.09
CA TRP A 105 -1.70 9.94 -6.36
C TRP A 105 -1.57 11.45 -6.51
N LYS A 106 -2.22 12.05 -7.52
CA LYS A 106 -2.23 13.50 -7.77
C LYS A 106 -0.84 14.07 -8.00
N LEU A 107 -0.04 13.38 -8.75
CA LEU A 107 1.31 13.85 -9.08
C LEU A 107 1.32 14.73 -10.31
#